data_03f2e4cd9d8262e7afc43d406559bd10
#
_entry.id   03f2e4cd9d8262e7afc43d406559bd10
#
_cell.length_a   1.000
_cell.length_b   1.000
_cell.length_c   1.000
_cell.angle_alpha   90.00
_cell.angle_beta   90.00
_cell.angle_gamma   90.00
#
_symmetry.space_group_name_H-M   'P 1'
#
loop_
_entity.id
_entity.type
_entity.pdbx_description
1 polymer ?
#
loop_
_entity_poly.entity_id
_entity_poly.type
_entity_poly.pdbx_seq_one_letter_code
_entity_poly.pdbx_strand_id
1 'polypeptide(L)'
;MEINIKRLTDSAKLPDRGSTLAAGYDLFADVTEDVTIEPHETKMIGTGLAMEIPVGYFGGIFARSGLSAKEGLRPANCVGVVDSDYRGEIKVALHNDGEVARVVTSAEKIAQLVVVPFLSVSFNEVDKLTDTDRGEGGFGSTGKH
;
A
#
# COMPACT_ATOMS: atom_id res chain seq x y z
N MET A 1 8.72 18.95 0.23
CA MET A 1 7.58 18.67 -0.68
C MET A 1 6.31 18.65 0.13
N GLU A 2 5.29 19.37 -0.30
CA GLU A 2 3.95 19.32 0.29
C GLU A 2 2.99 18.57 -0.61
N ILE A 3 2.03 17.86 0.00
CA ILE A 3 0.97 17.16 -0.70
C ILE A 3 -0.36 17.69 -0.18
N ASN A 4 -1.20 18.19 -1.09
CA ASN A 4 -2.54 18.57 -0.73
C ASN A 4 -3.35 17.33 -0.33
N ILE A 5 -4.01 17.42 0.81
CA ILE A 5 -4.81 16.33 1.36
C ILE A 5 -6.15 16.88 1.85
N LYS A 6 -7.21 16.13 1.60
CA LYS A 6 -8.58 16.48 2.00
C LYS A 6 -9.14 15.38 2.89
N ARG A 7 -9.71 15.77 4.01
CA ARG A 7 -10.60 14.90 4.79
C ARG A 7 -11.96 14.84 4.12
N LEU A 8 -12.44 13.63 3.90
CA LEU A 8 -13.76 13.36 3.37
C LEU A 8 -14.80 13.18 4.48
N THR A 9 -14.32 12.92 5.69
CA THR A 9 -15.11 12.77 6.92
C THR A 9 -14.47 13.58 8.05
N ASP A 10 -15.25 13.92 9.05
CA ASP A 10 -14.73 14.64 10.24
C ASP A 10 -13.85 13.74 11.13
N SER A 11 -14.06 12.40 11.07
CA SER A 11 -13.33 11.40 11.84
C SER A 11 -12.00 11.00 11.21
N ALA A 12 -11.78 11.30 9.92
CA ALA A 12 -10.54 10.95 9.23
C ALA A 12 -9.30 11.53 9.91
N LYS A 13 -8.27 10.72 10.05
CA LYS A 13 -6.97 11.15 10.58
C LYS A 13 -5.96 11.36 9.46
N LEU A 14 -5.21 12.46 9.53
CA LEU A 14 -4.11 12.71 8.60
C LEU A 14 -3.00 11.68 8.82
N PRO A 15 -2.28 11.28 7.74
CA PRO A 15 -1.16 10.38 7.87
C PRO A 15 -0.08 10.93 8.81
N ASP A 16 0.51 10.07 9.62
CA ASP A 16 1.54 10.45 10.60
C ASP A 16 2.73 9.50 10.56
N ARG A 17 3.92 9.99 10.92
CA ARG A 17 5.15 9.22 10.98
C ARG A 17 5.51 8.87 12.42
N GLY A 18 5.98 7.64 12.64
CA GLY A 18 6.48 7.23 13.94
C GLY A 18 7.81 7.89 14.34
N SER A 19 8.57 8.37 13.37
CA SER A 19 9.82 9.13 13.57
C SER A 19 10.06 10.08 12.41
N THR A 20 10.92 11.09 12.61
CA THR A 20 11.23 12.10 11.58
C THR A 20 11.92 11.53 10.34
N LEU A 21 12.59 10.38 10.47
CA LEU A 21 13.30 9.71 9.37
C LEU A 21 12.54 8.49 8.81
N ALA A 22 11.34 8.20 9.30
CA ALA A 22 10.52 7.13 8.75
C ALA A 22 10.11 7.47 7.31
N ALA A 23 10.23 6.50 6.39
CA ALA A 23 9.78 6.64 5.01
C ALA A 23 8.26 6.57 4.91
N GLY A 24 7.63 5.74 5.75
CA GLY A 24 6.19 5.50 5.74
C GLY A 24 5.42 6.42 6.68
N TYR A 25 4.26 6.84 6.20
CA TYR A 25 3.26 7.56 6.97
C TYR A 25 2.11 6.61 7.29
N ASP A 26 1.80 6.43 8.57
CA ASP A 26 0.69 5.56 9.00
C ASP A 26 -0.64 6.04 8.42
N LEU A 27 -1.40 5.11 7.85
CA LEU A 27 -2.79 5.30 7.43
C LEU A 27 -3.72 4.67 8.48
N PHE A 28 -4.75 5.41 8.83
CA PHE A 28 -5.70 5.04 9.87
C PHE A 28 -7.03 4.62 9.27
N ALA A 29 -7.64 3.59 9.82
CA ALA A 29 -9.00 3.21 9.47
C ALA A 29 -9.99 4.32 9.85
N ASP A 30 -10.87 4.66 8.94
CA ASP A 30 -12.00 5.57 9.17
C ASP A 30 -13.29 4.78 8.95
N VAL A 31 -13.73 4.10 10.00
CA VAL A 31 -14.90 3.24 10.00
C VAL A 31 -15.88 3.69 11.06
N THR A 32 -17.18 3.58 10.79
CA THR A 32 -18.26 3.95 11.74
C THR A 32 -18.56 2.82 12.71
N GLU A 33 -18.28 1.59 12.30
CA GLU A 33 -18.46 0.37 13.10
C GLU A 33 -17.22 -0.50 12.94
N ASP A 34 -16.95 -1.35 13.92
CA ASP A 34 -15.88 -2.33 13.86
C ASP A 34 -16.09 -3.28 12.67
N VAL A 35 -15.01 -3.53 11.93
CA VAL A 35 -15.03 -4.39 10.75
C VAL A 35 -14.30 -5.68 11.03
N THR A 36 -15.02 -6.79 11.01
CA THR A 36 -14.42 -8.13 11.16
C THR A 36 -13.94 -8.63 9.81
N ILE A 37 -12.69 -9.06 9.73
CA ILE A 37 -12.09 -9.71 8.56
C ILE A 37 -11.84 -11.18 8.94
N GLU A 38 -12.62 -12.07 8.36
CA GLU A 38 -12.49 -13.51 8.60
C GLU A 38 -11.19 -14.05 7.99
N PRO A 39 -10.72 -15.25 8.40
CA PRO A 39 -9.59 -15.90 7.77
C PRO A 39 -9.71 -15.94 6.24
N HIS A 40 -8.64 -15.54 5.57
CA HIS A 40 -8.52 -15.51 4.09
C HIS A 40 -9.50 -14.56 3.38
N GLU A 41 -10.16 -13.68 4.13
CA GLU A 41 -11.05 -12.66 3.60
C GLU A 41 -10.28 -11.36 3.31
N THR A 42 -10.74 -10.61 2.30
CA THR A 42 -10.30 -9.25 2.00
C THR A 42 -11.47 -8.28 2.16
N LYS A 43 -11.25 -7.20 2.89
CA LYS A 43 -12.21 -6.10 3.00
C LYS A 43 -11.57 -4.76 2.68
N MET A 44 -12.31 -3.91 1.99
CA MET A 44 -11.90 -2.54 1.70
C MET A 44 -12.13 -1.67 2.93
N ILE A 45 -11.05 -1.11 3.49
CA ILE A 45 -11.10 -0.22 4.64
C ILE A 45 -10.80 1.20 4.18
N GLY A 46 -11.75 2.11 4.35
CA GLY A 46 -11.57 3.51 4.03
C GLY A 46 -10.66 4.23 5.04
N THR A 47 -9.99 5.25 4.57
CA THR A 47 -9.20 6.17 5.42
C THR A 47 -9.87 7.52 5.61
N GLY A 48 -10.94 7.79 4.85
CA GLY A 48 -11.61 9.10 4.83
C GLY A 48 -10.75 10.21 4.23
N LEU A 49 -9.71 9.86 3.47
CA LEU A 49 -8.75 10.81 2.90
C LEU A 49 -8.70 10.74 1.38
N ALA A 50 -8.57 11.90 0.75
CA ALA A 50 -8.19 12.03 -0.66
C ALA A 50 -6.96 12.94 -0.73
N MET A 51 -6.05 12.69 -1.69
CA MET A 51 -4.82 13.46 -1.80
C MET A 51 -4.35 13.64 -3.24
N GLU A 52 -3.52 14.65 -3.45
CA GLU A 52 -2.89 14.96 -4.73
C GLU A 52 -1.44 14.52 -4.69
N ILE A 53 -1.16 13.29 -5.11
CA ILE A 53 0.23 12.84 -5.25
C ILE A 53 0.87 13.62 -6.41
N PRO A 54 2.07 14.19 -6.23
CA PRO A 54 2.72 14.95 -7.29
C PRO A 54 3.02 14.14 -8.54
N VAL A 55 2.96 14.78 -9.70
CA VAL A 55 3.35 14.17 -10.99
C VAL A 55 4.79 13.65 -10.90
N GLY A 56 5.04 12.46 -11.44
CA GLY A 56 6.33 11.78 -11.35
C GLY A 56 6.50 10.92 -10.10
N TYR A 57 5.48 10.86 -9.23
CA TYR A 57 5.44 10.05 -8.03
C TYR A 57 4.14 9.24 -7.96
N PHE A 58 4.17 8.17 -7.22
CA PHE A 58 2.97 7.46 -6.80
C PHE A 58 2.94 7.29 -5.28
N GLY A 59 1.76 7.17 -4.74
CA GLY A 59 1.56 6.79 -3.34
C GLY A 59 1.56 5.28 -3.23
N GLY A 60 2.59 4.70 -2.61
CA GLY A 60 2.64 3.27 -2.32
C GLY A 60 1.97 2.97 -0.99
N ILE A 61 0.96 2.09 -0.99
CA ILE A 61 0.33 1.60 0.24
C ILE A 61 0.96 0.27 0.59
N PHE A 62 1.78 0.28 1.63
CA PHE A 62 2.56 -0.86 2.12
C PHE A 62 1.97 -1.43 3.41
N ALA A 63 2.27 -2.69 3.67
CA ALA A 63 1.98 -3.31 4.95
C ALA A 63 2.76 -2.65 6.09
N ARG A 64 2.16 -2.63 7.29
CA ARG A 64 2.91 -2.36 8.52
C ARG A 64 3.50 -3.67 9.03
N SER A 65 4.79 -3.65 9.38
CA SER A 65 5.55 -4.85 9.75
C SER A 65 4.91 -5.64 10.91
N GLY A 66 4.52 -4.95 11.96
CA GLY A 66 3.92 -5.59 13.14
C GLY A 66 2.56 -6.21 12.84
N LEU A 67 1.71 -5.48 12.13
CA LEU A 67 0.36 -5.93 11.79
C LEU A 67 0.40 -7.13 10.84
N SER A 68 1.28 -7.08 9.85
CA SER A 68 1.43 -8.16 8.87
C SER A 68 2.10 -9.40 9.47
N ALA A 69 3.24 -9.23 10.16
CA ALA A 69 4.03 -10.35 10.65
C ALA A 69 3.43 -11.06 11.88
N LYS A 70 2.76 -10.31 12.76
CA LYS A 70 2.21 -10.88 14.02
C LYS A 70 0.72 -11.20 13.93
N GLU A 71 -0.03 -10.42 13.18
CA GLU A 71 -1.48 -10.52 13.15
C GLU A 71 -2.03 -11.01 11.80
N GLY A 72 -1.18 -11.12 10.79
CA GLY A 72 -1.54 -11.61 9.48
C GLY A 72 -2.36 -10.65 8.63
N LEU A 73 -2.51 -9.39 9.02
CA LEU A 73 -3.23 -8.38 8.25
C LEU A 73 -2.28 -7.58 7.36
N ARG A 74 -2.57 -7.54 6.08
CA ARG A 74 -1.78 -6.81 5.08
C ARG A 74 -2.64 -6.31 3.92
N PRO A 75 -2.18 -5.32 3.13
CA PRO A 75 -2.83 -5.01 1.86
C PRO A 75 -2.83 -6.23 0.92
N ALA A 76 -3.98 -6.56 0.34
CA ALA A 76 -4.14 -7.73 -0.54
C ALA A 76 -3.30 -7.60 -1.82
N ASN A 77 -3.18 -6.40 -2.35
CA ASN A 77 -2.36 -6.10 -3.54
C ASN A 77 -0.85 -5.96 -3.22
N CYS A 78 -0.42 -6.24 -2.00
CA CYS A 78 0.95 -6.22 -1.49
C CYS A 78 1.60 -4.85 -1.51
N VAL A 79 1.45 -4.09 -2.62
CA VAL A 79 1.63 -2.66 -2.70
C VAL A 79 0.43 -2.08 -3.43
N GLY A 80 -0.37 -1.28 -2.74
CA GLY A 80 -1.39 -0.46 -3.37
C GLY A 80 -0.73 0.70 -4.11
N VAL A 81 -1.16 0.99 -5.33
CA VAL A 81 -0.64 2.11 -6.12
C VAL A 81 -1.68 3.20 -6.21
N VAL A 82 -1.34 4.37 -5.69
CA VAL A 82 -2.16 5.59 -5.81
C VAL A 82 -1.50 6.50 -6.83
N ASP A 83 -2.15 6.64 -7.98
CA ASP A 83 -1.66 7.46 -9.07
C ASP A 83 -1.79 8.96 -8.78
N SER A 84 -0.97 9.77 -9.45
CA SER A 84 -0.97 11.23 -9.25
C SER A 84 -2.27 11.91 -9.68
N ASP A 85 -3.04 11.31 -10.58
CA ASP A 85 -4.34 11.81 -11.07
C ASP A 85 -5.55 11.22 -10.30
N TYR A 86 -5.32 10.33 -9.33
CA TYR A 86 -6.41 9.79 -8.52
C TYR A 86 -6.89 10.81 -7.49
N ARG A 87 -8.20 11.09 -7.48
CA ARG A 87 -8.84 12.06 -6.57
C ARG A 87 -9.87 11.42 -5.64
N GLY A 88 -10.02 10.11 -5.70
CA GLY A 88 -10.93 9.37 -4.84
C GLY A 88 -10.38 9.12 -3.45
N GLU A 89 -11.20 8.50 -2.62
CA GLU A 89 -10.79 8.09 -1.28
C GLU A 89 -9.67 7.05 -1.33
N ILE A 90 -8.65 7.25 -0.51
CA ILE A 90 -7.61 6.25 -0.27
C ILE A 90 -8.22 5.13 0.58
N LYS A 91 -8.29 3.95 0.02
CA LYS A 91 -8.77 2.74 0.68
C LYS A 91 -7.69 1.68 0.71
N VAL A 92 -7.69 0.88 1.76
CA VAL A 92 -6.80 -0.26 1.90
C VAL A 92 -7.61 -1.54 1.74
N ALA A 93 -7.26 -2.35 0.74
CA ALA A 93 -7.79 -3.71 0.60
C ALA A 93 -7.10 -4.61 1.62
N LEU A 94 -7.61 -4.70 2.83
CA LEU A 94 -6.95 -5.39 3.93
C LEU A 94 -7.33 -6.87 3.94
N HIS A 95 -6.32 -7.74 3.83
CA HIS A 95 -6.45 -9.19 3.76
C HIS A 95 -5.96 -9.86 5.05
N ASN A 96 -6.69 -10.87 5.51
CA ASN A 96 -6.32 -11.69 6.65
C ASN A 96 -5.69 -13.01 6.18
N ASP A 97 -4.37 -13.12 6.30
CA ASP A 97 -3.61 -14.35 5.99
C ASP A 97 -3.65 -15.40 7.12
N GLY A 98 -4.21 -15.04 8.28
CA GLY A 98 -4.25 -15.90 9.46
C GLY A 98 -5.46 -16.82 9.51
N GLU A 99 -5.50 -17.65 10.54
CA GLU A 99 -6.59 -18.60 10.80
C GLU A 99 -7.58 -18.09 11.87
N VAL A 100 -7.40 -16.87 12.36
CA VAL A 100 -8.23 -16.24 13.36
C VAL A 100 -8.80 -14.95 12.77
N ALA A 101 -10.11 -14.72 12.98
CA ALA A 101 -10.76 -13.47 12.59
C ALA A 101 -10.06 -12.26 13.27
N ARG A 102 -9.95 -11.18 12.53
CA ARG A 102 -9.40 -9.91 13.01
C ARG A 102 -10.44 -8.82 12.96
N VAL A 103 -10.42 -7.95 13.95
CA VAL A 103 -11.34 -6.81 14.02
C VAL A 103 -10.54 -5.53 13.82
N VAL A 104 -10.96 -4.72 12.86
CA VAL A 104 -10.43 -3.39 12.61
C VAL A 104 -11.35 -2.37 13.24
N THR A 105 -10.80 -1.56 14.14
CA THR A 105 -11.53 -0.50 14.82
C THR A 105 -11.19 0.88 14.23
N SER A 106 -12.03 1.87 14.53
CA SER A 106 -11.79 3.25 14.06
C SER A 106 -10.48 3.79 14.61
N ALA A 107 -9.77 4.52 13.77
CA ALA A 107 -8.47 5.13 14.07
C ALA A 107 -7.31 4.14 14.29
N GLU A 108 -7.51 2.88 13.97
CA GLU A 108 -6.44 1.88 13.97
C GLU A 108 -5.49 2.10 12.79
N LYS A 109 -4.19 1.90 13.01
CA LYS A 109 -3.17 1.99 11.98
C LYS A 109 -3.18 0.71 11.15
N ILE A 110 -3.65 0.79 9.89
CA ILE A 110 -3.88 -0.39 9.04
C ILE A 110 -2.86 -0.60 7.92
N ALA A 111 -2.16 0.44 7.53
CA ALA A 111 -1.14 0.41 6.47
C ALA A 111 -0.21 1.60 6.63
N GLN A 112 0.76 1.74 5.75
CA GLN A 112 1.60 2.91 5.65
C GLN A 112 1.72 3.39 4.20
N LEU A 113 1.72 4.70 4.03
CA LEU A 113 1.91 5.37 2.74
C LEU A 113 3.36 5.79 2.59
N VAL A 114 3.96 5.45 1.45
CA VAL A 114 5.27 5.97 1.03
C VAL A 114 5.10 6.65 -0.32
N VAL A 115 5.59 7.87 -0.45
CA VAL A 115 5.60 8.58 -1.74
C VAL A 115 6.88 8.22 -2.48
N VAL A 116 6.74 7.62 -3.66
CA VAL A 116 7.85 7.00 -4.40
C VAL A 116 7.94 7.62 -5.79
N PRO A 117 9.13 8.05 -6.24
CA PRO A 117 9.33 8.50 -7.62
C PRO A 117 9.30 7.31 -8.59
N PHE A 118 8.85 7.55 -9.81
CA PHE A 118 8.88 6.55 -10.87
C PHE A 118 9.30 7.15 -12.21
N LEU A 119 9.76 6.31 -13.13
CA LEU A 119 10.07 6.70 -14.48
C LEU A 119 8.89 6.45 -15.40
N SER A 120 8.47 7.48 -16.14
CA SER A 120 7.54 7.31 -17.25
C SER A 120 8.33 6.81 -18.45
N VAL A 121 7.93 5.66 -19.00
CA VAL A 121 8.63 5.00 -20.10
C VAL A 121 7.69 4.74 -21.26
N SER A 122 8.25 4.63 -22.47
CA SER A 122 7.57 4.08 -23.63
C SER A 122 8.18 2.71 -23.97
N PHE A 123 7.35 1.81 -24.49
CA PHE A 123 7.81 0.49 -24.92
C PHE A 123 8.00 0.49 -26.43
N ASN A 124 9.20 0.05 -26.86
CA ASN A 124 9.51 -0.19 -28.26
C ASN A 124 9.56 -1.70 -28.50
N GLU A 125 8.59 -2.21 -29.25
CA GLU A 125 8.55 -3.63 -29.61
C GLU A 125 9.68 -3.98 -30.55
N VAL A 126 10.42 -5.03 -30.24
CA VAL A 126 11.51 -5.55 -31.05
C VAL A 126 11.40 -7.06 -31.18
N ASP A 127 11.96 -7.63 -32.25
CA ASP A 127 11.94 -9.08 -32.48
C ASP A 127 12.95 -9.81 -31.60
N LYS A 128 14.03 -9.15 -31.19
CA LYS A 128 15.11 -9.73 -30.40
C LYS A 128 15.65 -8.73 -29.37
N LEU A 129 15.83 -9.21 -28.14
CA LEU A 129 16.54 -8.48 -27.08
C LEU A 129 18.05 -8.75 -27.19
N THR A 130 18.83 -7.85 -26.60
CA THR A 130 20.30 -8.04 -26.50
C THR A 130 20.65 -9.20 -25.58
N ASP A 131 21.70 -9.95 -25.96
CA ASP A 131 22.20 -11.06 -25.15
C ASP A 131 22.88 -10.57 -23.87
N THR A 132 22.77 -11.36 -22.80
CA THR A 132 23.48 -11.15 -21.53
C THR A 132 24.00 -12.49 -21.02
N ASP A 133 25.00 -12.47 -20.12
CA ASP A 133 25.53 -13.68 -19.49
C ASP A 133 24.47 -14.45 -18.70
N ARG A 134 23.50 -13.75 -18.09
CA ARG A 134 22.38 -14.37 -17.38
C ARG A 134 21.35 -15.00 -18.33
N GLY A 135 21.09 -14.35 -19.48
CA GLY A 135 20.08 -14.78 -20.46
C GLY A 135 18.70 -14.92 -19.82
N GLU A 136 18.05 -16.05 -20.00
CA GLU A 136 16.71 -16.38 -19.46
C GLU A 136 16.74 -16.93 -18.02
N GLY A 137 17.90 -17.04 -17.39
CA GLY A 137 18.05 -17.58 -16.04
C GLY A 137 17.27 -16.81 -14.99
N GLY A 138 16.38 -17.49 -14.28
CA GLY A 138 15.54 -16.93 -13.21
C GLY A 138 14.95 -18.05 -12.37
N PHE A 139 14.07 -17.68 -11.40
CA PHE A 139 13.31 -18.62 -10.57
C PHE A 139 14.17 -19.72 -9.88
N GLY A 140 15.36 -19.32 -9.39
CA GLY A 140 16.28 -20.23 -8.71
C GLY A 140 17.23 -21.00 -9.65
N SER A 141 17.42 -20.53 -10.89
CA SER A 141 18.38 -21.11 -11.84
C SER A 141 19.81 -21.15 -11.33
N THR A 142 20.18 -20.29 -10.35
CA THR A 142 21.48 -20.25 -9.67
C THR A 142 21.55 -21.16 -8.43
N GLY A 143 20.47 -21.88 -8.11
CA GLY A 143 20.40 -22.75 -6.94
C GLY A 143 20.17 -22.03 -5.61
N LYS A 144 20.02 -22.80 -4.52
CA LYS A 144 19.80 -22.29 -3.16
C LYS A 144 21.10 -22.09 -2.37
N HIS A 145 22.23 -22.53 -2.90
CA HIS A 145 23.53 -22.53 -2.26
C HIS A 145 24.62 -22.11 -3.22
#